data_65247e4d1f9d19aef57d46ea7c3172ca
#
_entry.id   65247e4d1f9d19aef57d46ea7c3172ca
#
_cell.length_a   1.000
_cell.length_b   1.000
_cell.length_c   1.000
_cell.angle_alpha   90.00
_cell.angle_beta   90.00
_cell.angle_gamma   90.00
#
_symmetry.space_group_name_H-M   'P 1'
#
loop_
_entity.id
_entity.type
_entity.pdbx_description
1 polymer ?
#
loop_
_entity_poly.entity_id
_entity_poly.type
_entity_poly.pdbx_seq_one_letter_code
_entity_poly.pdbx_strand_id
1 'polypeptide(L)'
;MKTIYLCEKEQDLRRVFDTNDRIYCKADVLQSPEAFRETEYNFSTWGMPVFTEEEIKANLPKLKAVFYGAGSVQKFARPFLNCGVKVFSAWAANGVPVAEYTVAQIVLANKGFFRAMRYADRAKATELFRKYPGNYGVKVGIIGAGMIGKMVIRKLQDYCMEVLVFDPFLPDVTAAELGVKKVSLEEVFSRCQVVSNHLANNEQTKGMLHGGLFSAMLPYATFLNTGRGAQVVEADLIRVLTDRPDLTAILDVTFPEPPEEGSPFYKIGRAHV
;
A
#
# COMPACT_ATOMS: atom_id res chain seq x y z
N MET A 1 10.37 -29.07 -18.79
CA MET A 1 10.95 -27.79 -18.31
C MET A 1 10.83 -27.76 -16.80
N LYS A 2 11.94 -27.54 -16.05
CA LYS A 2 11.87 -27.60 -14.57
C LYS A 2 11.44 -26.27 -13.94
N THR A 3 11.76 -25.18 -14.57
CA THR A 3 11.46 -23.83 -14.10
C THR A 3 10.70 -23.06 -15.16
N ILE A 4 9.67 -22.30 -14.74
CA ILE A 4 8.89 -21.44 -15.61
C ILE A 4 8.68 -20.07 -14.99
N TYR A 5 8.36 -19.10 -15.83
CA TYR A 5 7.92 -17.77 -15.47
C TYR A 5 6.46 -17.61 -15.90
N LEU A 6 5.54 -17.44 -14.95
CA LEU A 6 4.10 -17.27 -15.22
C LEU A 6 3.64 -15.86 -14.86
N CYS A 7 3.11 -15.13 -15.84
CA CYS A 7 2.53 -13.81 -15.62
C CYS A 7 1.61 -13.43 -16.78
N GLU A 8 0.44 -12.87 -16.48
CA GLU A 8 -0.46 -12.33 -17.51
C GLU A 8 0.08 -11.05 -18.18
N LYS A 9 1.03 -10.37 -17.50
CA LYS A 9 1.66 -9.14 -17.98
C LYS A 9 3.18 -9.30 -17.98
N GLU A 10 3.74 -9.61 -19.14
CA GLU A 10 5.19 -9.83 -19.30
C GLU A 10 6.04 -8.67 -18.77
N GLN A 11 5.62 -7.44 -19.02
CA GLN A 11 6.34 -6.23 -18.58
C GLN A 11 6.51 -6.18 -17.05
N ASP A 12 5.49 -6.59 -16.28
CA ASP A 12 5.55 -6.59 -14.84
C ASP A 12 6.56 -7.62 -14.33
N LEU A 13 6.62 -8.78 -14.97
CA LEU A 13 7.57 -9.82 -14.57
C LEU A 13 9.02 -9.40 -14.86
N ARG A 14 9.29 -8.83 -16.03
CA ARG A 14 10.64 -8.35 -16.40
C ARG A 14 11.15 -7.20 -15.54
N ARG A 15 10.27 -6.46 -14.87
CA ARG A 15 10.67 -5.44 -13.88
C ARG A 15 11.20 -6.03 -12.59
N VAL A 16 10.84 -7.27 -12.27
CA VAL A 16 11.18 -7.93 -11.00
C VAL A 16 12.26 -8.98 -11.17
N PHE A 17 12.24 -9.69 -12.30
CA PHE A 17 13.19 -10.76 -12.60
C PHE A 17 13.99 -10.39 -13.86
N ASP A 18 15.31 -10.34 -13.71
CA ASP A 18 16.24 -10.21 -14.84
C ASP A 18 16.36 -11.58 -15.54
N THR A 19 15.50 -11.80 -16.52
CA THR A 19 15.45 -13.06 -17.29
C THR A 19 15.17 -12.81 -18.75
N ASN A 20 15.85 -13.60 -19.61
CA ASN A 20 15.57 -13.68 -21.03
C ASN A 20 14.68 -14.88 -21.38
N ASP A 21 14.27 -15.67 -20.39
CA ASP A 21 13.39 -16.81 -20.59
C ASP A 21 12.01 -16.38 -21.07
N ARG A 22 11.33 -17.30 -21.74
CA ARG A 22 9.94 -17.10 -22.14
C ARG A 22 9.05 -17.00 -20.91
N ILE A 23 8.19 -15.99 -20.92
CA ILE A 23 7.15 -15.79 -19.94
C ILE A 23 5.87 -16.39 -20.50
N TYR A 24 5.19 -17.18 -19.70
CA TYR A 24 3.97 -17.89 -20.07
C TYR A 24 2.78 -17.25 -19.36
N CYS A 25 1.63 -17.25 -20.03
CA CYS A 25 0.34 -16.92 -19.43
C CYS A 25 -0.44 -18.20 -19.04
N LYS A 26 -1.58 -18.04 -18.36
CA LYS A 26 -2.43 -19.18 -18.01
C LYS A 26 -2.85 -19.98 -19.26
N ALA A 27 -3.21 -19.30 -20.35
CA ALA A 27 -3.63 -19.92 -21.58
C ALA A 27 -2.57 -20.85 -22.19
N ASP A 28 -1.29 -20.47 -22.15
CA ASP A 28 -0.19 -21.34 -22.64
C ASP A 28 -0.18 -22.68 -21.86
N VAL A 29 -0.33 -22.61 -20.53
CA VAL A 29 -0.31 -23.79 -19.66
C VAL A 29 -1.50 -24.72 -19.95
N LEU A 30 -2.69 -24.16 -20.12
CA LEU A 30 -3.91 -24.93 -20.37
C LEU A 30 -3.98 -25.52 -21.79
N GLN A 31 -3.40 -24.83 -22.80
CA GLN A 31 -3.40 -25.29 -24.18
C GLN A 31 -2.33 -26.36 -24.48
N SER A 32 -1.24 -26.37 -23.71
CA SER A 32 -0.13 -27.28 -23.95
C SER A 32 0.34 -27.98 -22.67
N PRO A 33 -0.53 -28.70 -21.93
CA PRO A 33 -0.23 -29.25 -20.62
C PRO A 33 1.02 -30.14 -20.59
N GLU A 34 1.26 -30.90 -21.63
CA GLU A 34 2.42 -31.82 -21.70
C GLU A 34 3.77 -31.06 -21.60
N ALA A 35 3.83 -29.82 -22.08
CA ALA A 35 5.06 -29.00 -22.01
C ALA A 35 5.38 -28.59 -20.54
N PHE A 36 4.38 -28.58 -19.67
CA PHE A 36 4.50 -28.09 -18.28
C PHE A 36 4.49 -29.19 -17.21
N ARG A 37 4.22 -30.45 -17.58
CA ARG A 37 4.16 -31.58 -16.62
C ARG A 37 5.41 -31.77 -15.77
N GLU A 38 6.58 -31.41 -16.30
CA GLU A 38 7.86 -31.54 -15.60
C GLU A 38 8.25 -30.28 -14.82
N THR A 39 7.35 -29.30 -14.71
CA THR A 39 7.61 -28.05 -13.99
C THR A 39 7.65 -28.27 -12.50
N GLU A 40 8.76 -27.91 -11.88
CA GLU A 40 8.98 -28.00 -10.43
C GLU A 40 8.87 -26.64 -9.73
N TYR A 41 9.22 -25.55 -10.43
CA TYR A 41 9.30 -24.22 -9.85
C TYR A 41 8.65 -23.19 -10.78
N ASN A 42 7.87 -22.29 -10.19
CA ASN A 42 7.29 -21.16 -10.88
C ASN A 42 7.75 -19.84 -10.24
N PHE A 43 8.21 -18.91 -11.06
CA PHE A 43 8.48 -17.53 -10.70
C PHE A 43 7.39 -16.61 -11.27
N SER A 44 6.88 -15.69 -10.45
CA SER A 44 5.81 -14.78 -10.84
C SER A 44 5.85 -13.47 -10.04
N THR A 45 5.02 -12.53 -10.43
CA THR A 45 4.84 -11.23 -9.77
C THR A 45 3.41 -10.73 -9.96
N TRP A 46 3.17 -9.40 -9.95
CA TRP A 46 1.86 -8.83 -10.29
C TRP A 46 1.36 -9.40 -11.61
N GLY A 47 0.12 -9.88 -11.62
CA GLY A 47 -0.41 -10.61 -12.77
C GLY A 47 -0.18 -12.12 -12.70
N MET A 48 0.20 -12.68 -11.54
CA MET A 48 0.17 -14.13 -11.33
C MET A 48 -1.24 -14.67 -11.65
N PRO A 49 -1.37 -15.61 -12.61
CA PRO A 49 -2.66 -16.18 -12.95
C PRO A 49 -3.27 -16.98 -11.79
N VAL A 50 -4.60 -16.96 -11.73
CA VAL A 50 -5.37 -17.76 -10.76
C VAL A 50 -5.70 -19.10 -11.39
N PHE A 51 -5.27 -20.19 -10.74
CA PHE A 51 -5.59 -21.56 -11.11
C PHE A 51 -6.54 -22.19 -10.11
N THR A 52 -7.38 -23.13 -10.58
CA THR A 52 -8.10 -24.05 -9.68
C THR A 52 -7.19 -25.20 -9.26
N GLU A 53 -7.60 -25.96 -8.24
CA GLU A 53 -6.87 -27.15 -7.81
C GLU A 53 -6.80 -28.22 -8.91
N GLU A 54 -7.89 -28.37 -9.68
CA GLU A 54 -7.98 -29.31 -10.81
C GLU A 54 -6.99 -28.91 -11.91
N GLU A 55 -6.93 -27.62 -12.25
CA GLU A 55 -6.01 -27.10 -13.25
C GLU A 55 -4.54 -27.34 -12.82
N ILE A 56 -4.21 -27.12 -11.54
CA ILE A 56 -2.86 -27.34 -11.00
C ILE A 56 -2.50 -28.82 -11.08
N LYS A 57 -3.38 -29.71 -10.63
CA LYS A 57 -3.14 -31.16 -10.63
C LYS A 57 -2.99 -31.72 -12.05
N ALA A 58 -3.78 -31.21 -12.99
CA ALA A 58 -3.76 -31.66 -14.39
C ALA A 58 -2.55 -31.16 -15.17
N ASN A 59 -2.17 -29.89 -14.99
CA ASN A 59 -1.20 -29.23 -15.88
C ASN A 59 0.19 -29.04 -15.23
N LEU A 60 0.27 -28.99 -13.90
CA LEU A 60 1.49 -28.74 -13.13
C LEU A 60 1.71 -29.79 -12.04
N PRO A 61 1.59 -31.12 -12.33
CA PRO A 61 1.55 -32.18 -11.31
C PRO A 61 2.85 -32.31 -10.48
N LYS A 62 3.97 -31.80 -10.98
CA LYS A 62 5.28 -31.85 -10.28
C LYS A 62 5.66 -30.53 -9.63
N LEU A 63 4.78 -29.51 -9.65
CA LEU A 63 5.07 -28.20 -9.10
C LEU A 63 5.29 -28.30 -7.57
N LYS A 64 6.44 -27.84 -7.12
CA LYS A 64 6.89 -27.89 -5.71
C LYS A 64 6.74 -26.52 -5.03
N ALA A 65 7.02 -25.46 -5.78
CA ALA A 65 7.01 -24.11 -5.21
C ALA A 65 6.68 -23.04 -6.24
N VAL A 66 6.02 -21.98 -5.74
CA VAL A 66 5.80 -20.70 -6.41
C VAL A 66 6.61 -19.62 -5.67
N PHE A 67 7.47 -18.92 -6.39
CA PHE A 67 8.24 -17.76 -5.92
C PHE A 67 7.59 -16.48 -6.48
N TYR A 68 6.92 -15.74 -5.59
CA TYR A 68 6.18 -14.55 -5.96
C TYR A 68 6.96 -13.30 -5.59
N GLY A 69 7.44 -12.55 -6.59
CA GLY A 69 8.29 -11.36 -6.47
C GLY A 69 7.57 -10.09 -6.01
N ALA A 70 6.36 -10.21 -5.44
CA ALA A 70 5.59 -9.10 -4.89
C ALA A 70 5.03 -9.43 -3.49
N GLY A 71 4.05 -8.66 -3.02
CA GLY A 71 3.56 -8.74 -1.64
C GLY A 71 2.46 -9.78 -1.43
N SER A 72 1.20 -9.37 -1.61
CA SER A 72 0.04 -10.19 -1.23
C SER A 72 -0.20 -11.35 -2.18
N VAL A 73 -0.34 -12.54 -1.61
CA VAL A 73 -0.63 -13.80 -2.33
C VAL A 73 -2.09 -14.25 -2.18
N GLN A 74 -2.92 -13.46 -1.52
CA GLN A 74 -4.30 -13.84 -1.16
C GLN A 74 -5.17 -14.24 -2.36
N LYS A 75 -4.96 -13.59 -3.51
CA LYS A 75 -5.78 -13.81 -4.70
C LYS A 75 -5.57 -15.18 -5.35
N PHE A 76 -4.40 -15.80 -5.20
CA PHE A 76 -4.06 -17.01 -5.97
C PHE A 76 -3.50 -18.18 -5.14
N ALA A 77 -2.97 -17.94 -3.94
CA ALA A 77 -2.17 -18.93 -3.24
C ALA A 77 -2.95 -20.17 -2.74
N ARG A 78 -4.21 -20.01 -2.36
CA ARG A 78 -4.98 -21.07 -1.69
C ARG A 78 -5.04 -22.38 -2.47
N PRO A 79 -5.37 -22.41 -3.77
CA PRO A 79 -5.37 -23.64 -4.56
C PRO A 79 -4.01 -24.33 -4.63
N PHE A 80 -2.91 -23.54 -4.75
CA PHE A 80 -1.55 -24.09 -4.74
C PHE A 80 -1.21 -24.76 -3.42
N LEU A 81 -1.51 -24.09 -2.30
CA LEU A 81 -1.29 -24.64 -0.96
C LEU A 81 -2.09 -25.92 -0.73
N ASN A 82 -3.34 -25.96 -1.18
CA ASN A 82 -4.21 -27.16 -1.08
C ASN A 82 -3.66 -28.33 -1.92
N CYS A 83 -2.94 -28.04 -3.00
CA CYS A 83 -2.21 -29.04 -3.79
C CYS A 83 -0.83 -29.41 -3.22
N GLY A 84 -0.44 -28.92 -2.04
CA GLY A 84 0.85 -29.20 -1.42
C GLY A 84 2.02 -28.37 -1.99
N VAL A 85 1.74 -27.39 -2.86
CA VAL A 85 2.76 -26.50 -3.43
C VAL A 85 3.09 -25.40 -2.42
N LYS A 86 4.37 -25.18 -2.16
CA LYS A 86 4.82 -24.09 -1.28
C LYS A 86 4.73 -22.76 -2.01
N VAL A 87 4.26 -21.71 -1.33
CA VAL A 87 4.19 -20.35 -1.89
C VAL A 87 5.08 -19.43 -1.06
N PHE A 88 6.09 -18.86 -1.71
CA PHE A 88 7.01 -17.89 -1.12
C PHE A 88 6.70 -16.50 -1.70
N SER A 89 6.58 -15.52 -0.83
CA SER A 89 6.32 -14.12 -1.22
C SER A 89 7.49 -13.23 -0.83
N ALA A 90 7.86 -12.32 -1.71
CA ALA A 90 8.87 -11.29 -1.45
C ALA A 90 8.29 -10.08 -0.70
N TRP A 91 7.24 -10.27 0.11
CA TRP A 91 6.50 -9.20 0.79
C TRP A 91 7.39 -8.25 1.59
N ALA A 92 8.47 -8.76 2.19
CA ALA A 92 9.41 -7.96 2.98
C ALA A 92 10.24 -7.03 2.08
N ALA A 93 10.80 -7.56 1.00
CA ALA A 93 11.55 -6.77 0.01
C ALA A 93 10.62 -5.75 -0.71
N ASN A 94 9.43 -6.19 -1.09
CA ASN A 94 8.42 -5.31 -1.71
C ASN A 94 7.96 -4.17 -0.76
N GLY A 95 8.04 -4.35 0.54
CA GLY A 95 7.70 -3.33 1.52
C GLY A 95 8.71 -2.18 1.62
N VAL A 96 9.97 -2.39 1.21
CA VAL A 96 11.03 -1.36 1.32
C VAL A 96 10.70 -0.13 0.48
N PRO A 97 10.46 -0.23 -0.85
CA PRO A 97 10.11 0.94 -1.66
C PRO A 97 8.81 1.61 -1.22
N VAL A 98 7.83 0.86 -0.71
CA VAL A 98 6.60 1.44 -0.15
C VAL A 98 6.90 2.30 1.08
N ALA A 99 7.77 1.82 1.98
CA ALA A 99 8.16 2.60 3.15
C ALA A 99 8.94 3.87 2.76
N GLU A 100 9.83 3.79 1.78
CA GLU A 100 10.61 4.93 1.26
C GLU A 100 9.70 5.96 0.59
N TYR A 101 8.80 5.52 -0.27
CA TYR A 101 7.78 6.36 -0.89
C TYR A 101 6.91 7.06 0.18
N THR A 102 6.45 6.32 1.19
CA THR A 102 5.65 6.87 2.29
C THR A 102 6.39 7.97 3.04
N VAL A 103 7.66 7.77 3.41
CA VAL A 103 8.46 8.77 4.12
C VAL A 103 8.64 10.03 3.28
N ALA A 104 8.95 9.87 1.98
CA ALA A 104 9.06 11.00 1.07
C ALA A 104 7.75 11.82 1.02
N GLN A 105 6.60 11.15 0.93
CA GLN A 105 5.28 11.78 0.95
C GLN A 105 5.03 12.54 2.26
N ILE A 106 5.36 11.95 3.41
CA ILE A 106 5.20 12.59 4.74
C ILE A 106 6.01 13.89 4.81
N VAL A 107 7.29 13.84 4.41
CA VAL A 107 8.19 15.00 4.43
C VAL A 107 7.67 16.14 3.54
N LEU A 108 7.22 15.82 2.33
CA LEU A 108 6.67 16.78 1.38
C LEU A 108 5.30 17.32 1.83
N ALA A 109 4.44 16.47 2.41
CA ALA A 109 3.12 16.86 2.90
C ALA A 109 3.22 17.89 4.04
N ASN A 110 4.09 17.66 5.02
CA ASN A 110 4.32 18.61 6.12
C ASN A 110 4.81 19.98 5.64
N LYS A 111 5.43 20.04 4.46
CA LYS A 111 5.87 21.29 3.81
C LYS A 111 4.79 21.93 2.93
N GLY A 112 3.63 21.28 2.77
CA GLY A 112 2.57 21.75 1.87
C GLY A 112 2.90 21.66 0.38
N PHE A 113 3.94 20.88 0.02
CA PHE A 113 4.47 20.79 -1.34
C PHE A 113 3.38 20.45 -2.38
N PHE A 114 2.57 19.43 -2.14
CA PHE A 114 1.54 18.96 -3.07
C PHE A 114 0.48 20.02 -3.42
N ARG A 115 0.26 20.97 -2.55
CA ARG A 115 -0.66 22.07 -2.80
C ARG A 115 0.04 23.27 -3.42
N ALA A 116 1.24 23.60 -2.94
CA ALA A 116 1.99 24.73 -3.41
C ALA A 116 2.40 24.62 -4.87
N MET A 117 2.75 23.41 -5.33
CA MET A 117 3.15 23.16 -6.71
C MET A 117 2.04 23.42 -7.75
N ARG A 118 0.80 23.60 -7.32
CA ARG A 118 -0.32 23.97 -8.20
C ARG A 118 -0.33 25.47 -8.55
N TYR A 119 0.45 26.27 -7.86
CA TYR A 119 0.52 27.71 -8.07
C TYR A 119 1.82 28.07 -8.77
N ALA A 120 1.71 28.62 -9.98
CA ALA A 120 2.86 29.24 -10.67
C ALA A 120 3.26 30.57 -10.02
N ASP A 121 2.34 31.21 -9.29
CA ASP A 121 2.54 32.47 -8.57
C ASP A 121 3.30 32.20 -7.24
N ARG A 122 4.51 32.75 -7.16
CA ARG A 122 5.38 32.63 -5.98
C ARG A 122 4.74 33.21 -4.71
N ALA A 123 3.99 34.32 -4.83
CA ALA A 123 3.39 34.94 -3.65
C ALA A 123 2.32 34.05 -3.05
N LYS A 124 1.43 33.48 -3.88
CA LYS A 124 0.40 32.51 -3.46
C LYS A 124 1.00 31.24 -2.89
N ALA A 125 2.04 30.70 -3.52
CA ALA A 125 2.74 29.53 -3.00
C ALA A 125 3.39 29.81 -1.64
N THR A 126 4.00 30.98 -1.46
CA THR A 126 4.62 31.39 -0.19
C THR A 126 3.58 31.58 0.92
N GLU A 127 2.43 32.19 0.62
CA GLU A 127 1.34 32.32 1.58
C GLU A 127 0.84 30.94 2.05
N LEU A 128 0.72 30.01 1.11
CA LEU A 128 0.30 28.65 1.41
C LEU A 128 1.33 27.92 2.28
N PHE A 129 2.63 28.00 1.98
CA PHE A 129 3.67 27.37 2.78
C PHE A 129 3.66 27.80 4.25
N ARG A 130 3.29 29.07 4.53
CA ARG A 130 3.19 29.59 5.91
C ARG A 130 2.08 28.92 6.73
N LYS A 131 1.13 28.21 6.10
CA LYS A 131 0.05 27.47 6.75
C LYS A 131 0.45 26.07 7.19
N TYR A 132 1.63 25.62 6.76
CA TYR A 132 2.14 24.29 7.08
C TYR A 132 3.23 24.35 8.15
N PRO A 133 3.27 23.40 9.10
CA PRO A 133 4.21 23.44 10.23
C PRO A 133 5.66 23.15 9.83
N GLY A 134 5.88 22.52 8.68
CA GLY A 134 7.19 21.96 8.33
C GLY A 134 7.44 20.63 9.04
N ASN A 135 8.71 20.21 9.06
CA ASN A 135 9.09 18.88 9.58
C ASN A 135 9.65 18.90 11.02
N TYR A 136 9.83 20.08 11.62
CA TYR A 136 10.43 20.20 12.95
C TYR A 136 9.37 20.18 14.05
N GLY A 137 9.44 19.19 14.95
CA GLY A 137 8.52 19.04 16.08
C GLY A 137 7.08 18.72 15.72
N VAL A 138 6.80 18.39 14.44
CA VAL A 138 5.45 18.03 13.97
C VAL A 138 5.09 16.60 14.36
N LYS A 139 3.81 16.36 14.60
CA LYS A 139 3.31 15.01 14.87
C LYS A 139 2.87 14.31 13.59
N VAL A 140 3.33 13.08 13.42
CA VAL A 140 2.98 12.18 12.33
C VAL A 140 2.29 10.95 12.91
N GLY A 141 1.14 10.60 12.38
CA GLY A 141 0.35 9.45 12.80
C GLY A 141 0.58 8.25 11.90
N ILE A 142 0.92 7.12 12.50
CA ILE A 142 1.04 5.83 11.79
C ILE A 142 -0.08 4.91 12.28
N ILE A 143 -0.91 4.46 11.34
CA ILE A 143 -1.99 3.51 11.62
C ILE A 143 -1.53 2.13 11.15
N GLY A 144 -1.27 1.23 12.12
CA GLY A 144 -0.72 -0.10 11.86
C GLY A 144 0.81 -0.14 11.89
N ALA A 145 1.37 -0.75 12.94
CA ALA A 145 2.81 -0.97 13.13
C ALA A 145 3.22 -2.41 12.70
N GLY A 146 2.68 -2.88 11.57
CA GLY A 146 3.13 -4.07 10.88
C GLY A 146 4.53 -3.87 10.30
N MET A 147 4.93 -4.69 9.34
CA MET A 147 6.28 -4.61 8.77
C MET A 147 6.54 -3.24 8.12
N ILE A 148 5.64 -2.77 7.23
CA ILE A 148 5.81 -1.49 6.53
C ILE A 148 5.73 -0.33 7.52
N GLY A 149 4.74 -0.31 8.42
CA GLY A 149 4.61 0.74 9.43
C GLY A 149 5.87 0.86 10.29
N LYS A 150 6.47 -0.26 10.74
CA LYS A 150 7.75 -0.26 11.46
C LYS A 150 8.92 0.25 10.63
N MET A 151 8.98 -0.06 9.34
CA MET A 151 10.00 0.50 8.43
C MET A 151 9.85 2.02 8.29
N VAL A 152 8.63 2.51 8.12
CA VAL A 152 8.34 3.96 8.07
C VAL A 152 8.76 4.63 9.38
N ILE A 153 8.35 4.08 10.52
CA ILE A 153 8.71 4.61 11.84
C ILE A 153 10.23 4.73 11.99
N ARG A 154 10.99 3.67 11.67
CA ARG A 154 12.46 3.69 11.75
C ARG A 154 13.09 4.74 10.84
N LYS A 155 12.60 4.85 9.60
CA LYS A 155 13.10 5.86 8.66
C LYS A 155 12.74 7.30 9.08
N LEU A 156 11.65 7.50 9.82
CA LEU A 156 11.28 8.81 10.37
C LEU A 156 12.12 9.24 11.57
N GLN A 157 12.87 8.33 12.21
CA GLN A 157 13.76 8.66 13.33
C GLN A 157 14.92 9.61 12.92
N ASP A 158 15.28 9.65 11.64
CA ASP A 158 16.27 10.59 11.12
C ASP A 158 15.74 12.04 11.01
N TYR A 159 14.44 12.24 11.28
CA TYR A 159 13.77 13.54 11.24
C TYR A 159 13.35 13.99 12.63
N CYS A 160 13.31 15.30 12.86
CA CYS A 160 12.81 15.89 14.11
C CYS A 160 11.28 15.88 14.20
N MET A 161 10.66 14.70 14.06
CA MET A 161 9.20 14.48 14.11
C MET A 161 8.82 13.65 15.34
N GLU A 162 7.64 13.90 15.92
CA GLU A 162 7.04 13.04 16.93
C GLU A 162 6.11 12.04 16.24
N VAL A 163 6.35 10.74 16.42
CA VAL A 163 5.52 9.69 15.80
C VAL A 163 4.51 9.16 16.81
N LEU A 164 3.22 9.30 16.51
CA LEU A 164 2.11 8.68 17.23
C LEU A 164 1.64 7.45 16.47
N VAL A 165 1.35 6.35 17.17
CA VAL A 165 0.98 5.08 16.56
C VAL A 165 -0.34 4.56 17.10
N PHE A 166 -1.25 4.22 16.21
CA PHE A 166 -2.37 3.36 16.50
C PHE A 166 -2.09 1.95 15.99
N ASP A 167 -1.92 1.01 16.89
CA ASP A 167 -1.91 -0.43 16.61
C ASP A 167 -2.22 -1.17 17.92
N PRO A 168 -3.41 -1.82 18.02
CA PRO A 168 -3.81 -2.52 19.24
C PRO A 168 -2.93 -3.73 19.56
N PHE A 169 -2.20 -4.26 18.57
CA PHE A 169 -1.34 -5.43 18.70
C PHE A 169 0.14 -5.08 18.93
N LEU A 170 0.52 -3.80 18.88
CA LEU A 170 1.90 -3.38 19.12
C LEU A 170 2.22 -3.51 20.62
N PRO A 171 3.19 -4.38 21.03
CA PRO A 171 3.63 -4.46 22.41
C PRO A 171 4.24 -3.14 22.87
N ASP A 172 4.02 -2.78 24.14
CA ASP A 172 4.54 -1.53 24.72
C ASP A 172 6.08 -1.47 24.71
N VAL A 173 6.73 -2.62 24.94
CA VAL A 173 8.19 -2.74 24.83
C VAL A 173 8.66 -2.37 23.41
N THR A 174 8.00 -2.90 22.38
CA THR A 174 8.35 -2.58 21.00
C THR A 174 8.04 -1.12 20.65
N ALA A 175 6.98 -0.54 21.21
CA ALA A 175 6.69 0.89 21.03
C ALA A 175 7.80 1.76 21.65
N ALA A 176 8.27 1.41 22.83
CA ALA A 176 9.39 2.09 23.50
C ALA A 176 10.70 1.96 22.68
N GLU A 177 11.02 0.76 22.17
CA GLU A 177 12.20 0.51 21.33
C GLU A 177 12.15 1.33 20.02
N LEU A 178 10.96 1.52 19.46
CA LEU A 178 10.72 2.34 18.28
C LEU A 178 10.65 3.85 18.59
N GLY A 179 10.71 4.26 19.85
CA GLY A 179 10.63 5.65 20.25
C GLY A 179 9.27 6.31 19.92
N VAL A 180 8.17 5.55 19.87
CA VAL A 180 6.85 6.04 19.50
C VAL A 180 5.87 6.03 20.67
N LYS A 181 4.82 6.85 20.58
CA LYS A 181 3.73 6.87 21.54
C LYS A 181 2.51 6.16 20.97
N LYS A 182 2.01 5.15 21.67
CA LYS A 182 0.74 4.52 21.35
C LYS A 182 -0.41 5.44 21.75
N VAL A 183 -1.37 5.62 20.87
CA VAL A 183 -2.55 6.46 21.05
C VAL A 183 -3.78 5.80 20.43
N SER A 184 -4.98 6.35 20.69
CA SER A 184 -6.20 5.90 20.03
C SER A 184 -6.22 6.30 18.54
N LEU A 185 -7.10 5.69 17.76
CA LEU A 185 -7.26 6.03 16.35
C LEU A 185 -7.73 7.48 16.19
N GLU A 186 -8.65 7.93 17.03
CA GLU A 186 -9.16 9.30 17.08
C GLU A 186 -8.05 10.30 17.40
N GLU A 187 -7.15 9.96 18.32
CA GLU A 187 -6.01 10.82 18.65
C GLU A 187 -5.02 10.92 17.47
N VAL A 188 -4.81 9.85 16.70
CA VAL A 188 -3.99 9.92 15.49
C VAL A 188 -4.56 10.97 14.53
N PHE A 189 -5.86 10.93 14.25
CA PHE A 189 -6.49 11.88 13.31
C PHE A 189 -6.56 13.31 13.86
N SER A 190 -6.85 13.49 15.14
CA SER A 190 -7.04 14.83 15.73
C SER A 190 -5.74 15.54 16.13
N ARG A 191 -4.61 14.85 16.18
CA ARG A 191 -3.35 15.40 16.72
C ARG A 191 -2.19 15.42 15.72
N CYS A 192 -2.30 14.72 14.58
CA CYS A 192 -1.21 14.58 13.62
C CYS A 192 -1.44 15.41 12.37
N GLN A 193 -0.36 16.01 11.84
CA GLN A 193 -0.39 16.77 10.60
C GLN A 193 -0.42 15.89 9.36
N VAL A 194 0.22 14.73 9.42
CA VAL A 194 0.11 13.68 8.41
C VAL A 194 -0.32 12.39 9.10
N VAL A 195 -1.30 11.73 8.52
CA VAL A 195 -1.81 10.43 8.98
C VAL A 195 -1.58 9.42 7.87
N SER A 196 -0.77 8.39 8.13
CA SER A 196 -0.40 7.36 7.16
C SER A 196 -0.95 5.99 7.56
N ASN A 197 -1.68 5.37 6.63
CA ASN A 197 -2.33 4.07 6.84
C ASN A 197 -1.47 2.90 6.35
N HIS A 198 -1.22 1.94 7.24
CA HIS A 198 -0.49 0.68 7.01
C HIS A 198 -1.19 -0.53 7.63
N LEU A 199 -2.51 -0.45 7.85
CA LEU A 199 -3.29 -1.56 8.39
C LEU A 199 -3.21 -2.81 7.50
N ALA A 200 -3.28 -3.97 8.12
CA ALA A 200 -3.50 -5.23 7.40
C ALA A 200 -4.91 -5.25 6.78
N ASN A 201 -5.06 -5.87 5.60
CA ASN A 201 -6.36 -6.01 4.95
C ASN A 201 -7.08 -7.26 5.47
N ASN A 202 -8.07 -7.05 6.32
CA ASN A 202 -8.93 -8.11 6.86
C ASN A 202 -10.32 -7.54 7.18
N GLU A 203 -11.26 -8.40 7.55
CA GLU A 203 -12.65 -7.99 7.83
C GLU A 203 -12.78 -6.98 8.97
N GLN A 204 -11.86 -6.98 9.93
CA GLN A 204 -11.89 -6.06 11.07
C GLN A 204 -11.45 -4.63 10.70
N THR A 205 -10.61 -4.50 9.67
CA THR A 205 -10.08 -3.22 9.21
C THR A 205 -10.86 -2.61 8.05
N LYS A 206 -11.74 -3.39 7.43
CA LYS A 206 -12.59 -2.93 6.33
C LYS A 206 -13.54 -1.81 6.79
N GLY A 207 -13.50 -0.66 6.09
CA GLY A 207 -14.30 0.51 6.44
C GLY A 207 -13.99 1.15 7.80
N MET A 208 -12.87 0.80 8.43
CA MET A 208 -12.48 1.34 9.74
C MET A 208 -12.23 2.85 9.68
N LEU A 209 -11.71 3.36 8.57
CA LEU A 209 -11.39 4.76 8.38
C LEU A 209 -12.58 5.50 7.77
N HIS A 210 -13.36 6.14 8.63
CA HIS A 210 -14.66 6.74 8.30
C HIS A 210 -14.66 8.28 8.48
N GLY A 211 -15.74 8.92 8.06
CA GLY A 211 -15.89 10.38 8.00
C GLY A 211 -15.68 11.11 9.32
N GLY A 212 -16.04 10.51 10.46
CA GLY A 212 -15.80 11.09 11.77
C GLY A 212 -14.32 11.34 12.04
N LEU A 213 -13.46 10.38 11.65
CA LEU A 213 -12.01 10.49 11.76
C LEU A 213 -11.45 11.58 10.84
N PHE A 214 -11.84 11.55 9.56
CA PHE A 214 -11.37 12.55 8.59
C PHE A 214 -11.81 13.98 8.95
N SER A 215 -13.02 14.15 9.48
CA SER A 215 -13.52 15.45 9.93
C SER A 215 -12.74 16.03 11.11
N ALA A 216 -12.17 15.17 11.96
CA ALA A 216 -11.37 15.56 13.13
C ALA A 216 -9.92 15.95 12.77
N MET A 217 -9.49 15.80 11.53
CA MET A 217 -8.12 16.13 11.11
C MET A 217 -7.79 17.62 11.33
N LEU A 218 -6.52 17.88 11.67
CA LEU A 218 -6.00 19.23 11.84
C LEU A 218 -6.16 20.06 10.55
N PRO A 219 -6.22 21.40 10.65
CA PRO A 219 -6.15 22.25 9.47
C PRO A 219 -4.91 21.96 8.63
N TYR A 220 -5.08 21.89 7.30
CA TYR A 220 -4.02 21.58 6.32
C TYR A 220 -3.36 20.21 6.50
N ALA A 221 -4.00 19.30 7.23
CA ALA A 221 -3.49 17.93 7.39
C ALA A 221 -3.60 17.12 6.09
N THR A 222 -2.79 16.06 6.04
CA THR A 222 -2.76 15.13 4.91
C THR A 222 -3.05 13.71 5.38
N PHE A 223 -3.97 13.03 4.71
CA PHE A 223 -4.17 11.60 4.83
C PHE A 223 -3.42 10.88 3.70
N LEU A 224 -2.60 9.88 4.05
CA LEU A 224 -1.82 9.07 3.14
C LEU A 224 -2.24 7.60 3.25
N ASN A 225 -2.62 6.99 2.14
CA ASN A 225 -3.01 5.59 2.11
C ASN A 225 -2.17 4.79 1.10
N THR A 226 -1.20 4.05 1.61
CA THR A 226 -0.41 3.03 0.90
C THR A 226 -0.77 1.61 1.37
N GLY A 227 -1.81 1.48 2.17
CA GLY A 227 -2.31 0.21 2.71
C GLY A 227 -3.24 -0.51 1.74
N ARG A 228 -4.56 -0.34 1.94
CA ARG A 228 -5.61 -0.85 1.04
C ARG A 228 -6.80 0.12 1.01
N GLY A 229 -7.41 0.27 -0.18
CA GLY A 229 -8.58 1.13 -0.37
C GLY A 229 -9.78 0.71 0.48
N ALA A 230 -10.05 -0.59 0.57
CA ALA A 230 -11.20 -1.14 1.31
C ALA A 230 -11.23 -0.78 2.81
N GLN A 231 -10.14 -0.27 3.39
CA GLN A 231 -10.09 0.21 4.77
C GLN A 231 -10.73 1.59 4.95
N VAL A 232 -10.89 2.33 3.86
CA VAL A 232 -11.45 3.68 3.82
C VAL A 232 -12.92 3.63 3.40
N VAL A 233 -13.77 4.36 4.10
CA VAL A 233 -15.12 4.70 3.60
C VAL A 233 -14.97 5.86 2.62
N GLU A 234 -14.75 5.55 1.34
CA GLU A 234 -14.38 6.54 0.32
C GLU A 234 -15.44 7.63 0.13
N ALA A 235 -16.73 7.29 0.21
CA ALA A 235 -17.79 8.28 0.16
C ALA A 235 -17.69 9.34 1.28
N ASP A 236 -17.27 8.91 2.47
CA ASP A 236 -17.03 9.80 3.60
C ASP A 236 -15.79 10.68 3.36
N LEU A 237 -14.71 10.10 2.88
CA LEU A 237 -13.49 10.85 2.56
C LEU A 237 -13.76 11.90 1.48
N ILE A 238 -14.47 11.54 0.42
CA ILE A 238 -14.88 12.46 -0.65
C ILE A 238 -15.70 13.61 -0.08
N ARG A 239 -16.72 13.34 0.74
CA ARG A 239 -17.54 14.35 1.39
C ARG A 239 -16.68 15.29 2.24
N VAL A 240 -15.85 14.74 3.12
CA VAL A 240 -14.98 15.55 3.99
C VAL A 240 -14.00 16.40 3.18
N LEU A 241 -13.35 15.85 2.16
CA LEU A 241 -12.47 16.65 1.28
C LEU A 241 -13.21 17.74 0.52
N THR A 242 -14.50 17.58 0.26
CA THR A 242 -15.35 18.60 -0.36
C THR A 242 -15.63 19.74 0.62
N ASP A 243 -16.01 19.40 1.85
CA ASP A 243 -16.38 20.35 2.91
C ASP A 243 -15.14 21.02 3.54
N ARG A 244 -14.00 20.33 3.55
CA ARG A 244 -12.71 20.74 4.12
C ARG A 244 -11.66 20.94 3.01
N PRO A 245 -11.71 22.04 2.26
CA PRO A 245 -10.79 22.30 1.16
C PRO A 245 -9.33 22.54 1.61
N ASP A 246 -9.07 22.65 2.89
CA ASP A 246 -7.75 22.70 3.51
C ASP A 246 -7.06 21.33 3.57
N LEU A 247 -7.81 20.22 3.60
CA LEU A 247 -7.24 18.88 3.69
C LEU A 247 -6.68 18.36 2.36
N THR A 248 -5.80 17.39 2.44
CA THR A 248 -5.21 16.68 1.29
C THR A 248 -5.28 15.17 1.52
N ALA A 249 -5.56 14.41 0.48
CA ALA A 249 -5.42 12.96 0.47
C ALA A 249 -4.39 12.54 -0.59
N ILE A 250 -3.54 11.56 -0.27
CA ILE A 250 -2.62 10.91 -1.18
C ILE A 250 -2.96 9.42 -1.14
N LEU A 251 -3.55 8.93 -2.22
CA LEU A 251 -4.13 7.60 -2.28
C LEU A 251 -3.38 6.76 -3.32
N ASP A 252 -2.47 5.93 -2.87
CA ASP A 252 -1.79 4.93 -3.71
C ASP A 252 -2.71 3.74 -4.02
N VAL A 253 -3.77 3.60 -3.25
CA VAL A 253 -4.77 2.53 -3.35
C VAL A 253 -6.18 3.06 -3.13
N THR A 254 -7.16 2.50 -3.85
CA THR A 254 -8.60 2.82 -3.77
C THR A 254 -9.45 1.55 -3.76
N PHE A 255 -10.77 1.69 -3.63
CA PHE A 255 -11.69 0.59 -3.74
C PHE A 255 -13.00 1.02 -4.46
N PRO A 256 -13.24 0.56 -5.72
CA PRO A 256 -12.41 -0.36 -6.50
C PRO A 256 -11.03 0.22 -6.87
N GLU A 257 -10.12 -0.66 -7.34
CA GLU A 257 -8.80 -0.29 -7.82
C GLU A 257 -8.62 -0.82 -9.26
N PRO A 258 -8.43 0.05 -10.28
CA PRO A 258 -8.43 1.52 -10.20
C PRO A 258 -9.81 2.09 -9.84
N PRO A 259 -9.89 3.40 -9.44
CA PRO A 259 -11.17 4.06 -9.22
C PRO A 259 -12.06 4.00 -10.46
N GLU A 260 -13.38 3.94 -10.26
CA GLU A 260 -14.35 3.95 -11.35
C GLU A 260 -14.21 5.20 -12.22
N GLU A 261 -14.52 5.06 -13.51
CA GLU A 261 -14.56 6.19 -14.43
C GLU A 261 -15.52 7.26 -13.91
N GLY A 262 -15.04 8.51 -13.85
CA GLY A 262 -15.82 9.61 -13.30
C GLY A 262 -15.79 9.74 -11.78
N SER A 263 -14.99 8.93 -11.07
CA SER A 263 -14.83 9.05 -9.62
C SER A 263 -14.59 10.50 -9.19
N PRO A 264 -15.25 10.95 -8.11
CA PRO A 264 -15.05 12.28 -7.56
C PRO A 264 -13.60 12.58 -7.18
N PHE A 265 -12.80 11.56 -6.87
CA PHE A 265 -11.36 11.72 -6.57
C PHE A 265 -10.61 12.41 -7.71
N TYR A 266 -10.95 12.16 -8.97
CA TYR A 266 -10.33 12.82 -10.12
C TYR A 266 -10.71 14.30 -10.26
N LYS A 267 -11.83 14.72 -9.65
CA LYS A 267 -12.40 16.07 -9.78
C LYS A 267 -12.12 16.97 -8.59
N ILE A 268 -12.02 16.42 -7.39
CA ILE A 268 -11.81 17.16 -6.14
C ILE A 268 -10.51 17.99 -6.18
N GLY A 269 -9.52 17.56 -6.94
CA GLY A 269 -8.25 18.25 -7.09
C GLY A 269 -7.42 18.34 -5.80
N ARG A 270 -7.72 17.56 -4.76
CA ARG A 270 -7.04 17.48 -3.46
C ARG A 270 -6.75 16.04 -3.07
N ALA A 271 -7.20 15.10 -3.87
CA ALA A 271 -6.76 13.73 -3.84
C ALA A 271 -5.77 13.52 -4.99
N HIS A 272 -4.68 12.83 -4.69
CA HIS A 272 -3.79 12.28 -5.69
C HIS A 272 -4.03 10.77 -5.69
N VAL A 273 -4.45 10.24 -6.83
CA VAL A 273 -4.84 8.83 -7.02
C VAL A 273 -3.99 8.26 -8.14
#